data_0c31b57957e6759c1e7a4e31aa96c0c8
#
_entry.id   0c31b57957e6759c1e7a4e31aa96c0c8
#
_cell.length_a   1.000
_cell.length_b   1.000
_cell.length_c   1.000
_cell.angle_alpha   90.00
_cell.angle_beta   90.00
_cell.angle_gamma   90.00
#
_symmetry.space_group_name_H-M   'P 1'
#
loop_
_entity.id
_entity.type
_entity.pdbx_description
1 polymer ?
#
loop_
_entity_poly.entity_id
_entity_poly.type
_entity_poly.pdbx_seq_one_letter_code
_entity_poly.pdbx_strand_id
1 'polypeptide(L)'
;MQGIKNLTQGPINRQLFNLAMPIMATSFIQMAYSLTDMAWVGRLGSEAVAAIGSVGILTWMSGSISLLNKVGSEVSVGQSIGAQSQEDARSFASHNITIALIISICWGTLLFIFAEPIIRIYELEDHITANAIQYLRIVSTGLPFVFLSAAFTGIYNAAGRSKVPF
;
A
#
# COMPACT_ATOMS: atom_id res chain seq x y z
N MET A 1 3.69 -29.11 2.86
CA MET A 1 3.13 -27.91 3.54
C MET A 1 4.15 -27.25 4.46
N GLN A 2 5.28 -26.86 3.94
CA GLN A 2 6.31 -26.16 4.73
C GLN A 2 6.11 -24.67 4.54
N GLY A 3 5.47 -24.00 5.51
CA GLY A 3 5.45 -22.56 5.46
C GLY A 3 4.31 -21.79 6.11
N ILE A 4 3.22 -22.40 6.46
CA ILE A 4 2.17 -21.75 7.24
C ILE A 4 2.52 -21.93 8.73
N LYS A 5 2.73 -20.82 9.44
CA LYS A 5 2.88 -20.89 10.90
C LYS A 5 1.52 -21.15 11.53
N ASN A 6 1.44 -22.21 12.33
CA ASN A 6 0.23 -22.49 13.09
C ASN A 6 0.13 -21.48 14.26
N LEU A 7 -0.63 -20.41 14.04
CA LEU A 7 -0.85 -19.35 15.02
C LEU A 7 -1.94 -19.69 16.04
N THR A 8 -2.62 -20.84 15.87
CA THR A 8 -3.70 -21.28 16.76
C THR A 8 -3.21 -22.08 17.95
N GLN A 9 -1.91 -22.47 18.00
CA GLN A 9 -1.33 -23.28 19.08
C GLN A 9 -0.27 -22.51 19.84
N GLY A 10 -0.33 -22.50 21.17
CA GLY A 10 0.67 -21.92 22.07
C GLY A 10 0.21 -20.62 22.77
N PRO A 11 1.08 -19.98 23.57
CA PRO A 11 0.74 -18.77 24.32
C PRO A 11 0.50 -17.60 23.36
N ILE A 12 -0.69 -17.06 23.39
CA ILE A 12 -1.19 -16.00 22.50
C ILE A 12 -0.24 -14.79 22.49
N ASN A 13 0.21 -14.34 23.66
CA ASN A 13 1.05 -13.16 23.78
C ASN A 13 2.38 -13.31 23.02
N ARG A 14 3.01 -14.49 23.06
CA ARG A 14 4.25 -14.75 22.35
C ARG A 14 4.06 -14.78 20.84
N GLN A 15 2.95 -15.34 20.39
CA GLN A 15 2.63 -15.40 18.96
C GLN A 15 2.30 -14.02 18.40
N LEU A 16 1.49 -13.25 19.16
CA LEU A 16 1.16 -11.86 18.80
C LEU A 16 2.42 -11.01 18.70
N PHE A 17 3.33 -11.11 19.67
CA PHE A 17 4.57 -10.35 19.68
C PHE A 17 5.49 -10.72 18.51
N ASN A 18 5.63 -12.01 18.21
CA ASN A 18 6.43 -12.49 17.09
C ASN A 18 5.89 -12.06 15.71
N LEU A 19 4.58 -11.85 15.60
CA LEU A 19 3.94 -11.36 14.38
C LEU A 19 4.01 -9.83 14.30
N ALA A 20 3.76 -9.13 15.42
CA ALA A 20 3.72 -7.68 15.48
C ALA A 20 5.09 -7.02 15.27
N MET A 21 6.16 -7.58 15.88
CA MET A 21 7.51 -7.00 15.81
C MET A 21 8.02 -6.77 14.38
N PRO A 22 7.96 -7.73 13.44
CA PRO A 22 8.34 -7.48 12.06
C PRO A 22 7.48 -6.41 11.38
N ILE A 23 6.16 -6.42 11.64
CA ILE A 23 5.23 -5.42 11.08
C ILE A 23 5.58 -4.02 11.59
N MET A 24 5.85 -3.88 12.88
CA MET A 24 6.27 -2.59 13.47
C MET A 24 7.61 -2.12 12.89
N ALA A 25 8.57 -3.03 12.73
CA ALA A 25 9.86 -2.71 12.12
C ALA A 25 9.70 -2.22 10.67
N THR A 26 8.85 -2.88 9.86
CA THR A 26 8.53 -2.45 8.50
C THR A 26 7.91 -1.05 8.50
N SER A 27 6.95 -0.80 9.38
CA SER A 27 6.28 0.51 9.49
C SER A 27 7.26 1.61 9.90
N PHE A 28 8.19 1.31 10.82
CA PHE A 28 9.23 2.25 11.22
C PHE A 28 10.19 2.60 10.09
N ILE A 29 10.61 1.59 9.30
CA ILE A 29 11.46 1.79 8.12
C ILE A 29 10.72 2.63 7.06
N GLN A 30 9.45 2.34 6.80
CA GLN A 30 8.64 3.14 5.89
C GLN A 30 8.51 4.59 6.33
N MET A 31 8.33 4.83 7.64
CA MET A 31 8.28 6.18 8.19
C MET A 31 9.64 6.90 8.02
N ALA A 32 10.75 6.23 8.32
CA ALA A 32 12.09 6.77 8.13
C ALA A 32 12.37 7.10 6.66
N TYR A 33 11.93 6.22 5.74
CA TYR A 33 12.02 6.45 4.30
C TYR A 33 11.24 7.70 3.90
N SER A 34 9.97 7.85 4.33
CA SER A 34 9.15 9.02 4.00
C SER A 34 9.73 10.32 4.54
N LEU A 35 10.31 10.32 5.75
CA LEU A 35 10.97 11.48 6.31
C LEU A 35 12.23 11.86 5.54
N THR A 36 13.01 10.86 5.13
CA THR A 36 14.22 11.07 4.31
C THR A 36 13.85 11.62 2.94
N ASP A 37 12.84 11.06 2.29
CA ASP A 37 12.33 11.53 1.00
C ASP A 37 11.90 13.00 1.07
N MET A 38 11.09 13.35 2.07
CA MET A 38 10.67 14.73 2.30
C MET A 38 11.86 15.68 2.56
N ALA A 39 12.88 15.21 3.29
CA ALA A 39 14.09 16.00 3.52
C ALA A 39 14.89 16.26 2.25
N TRP A 40 14.95 15.29 1.32
CA TRP A 40 15.57 15.48 0.01
C TRP A 40 14.77 16.42 -0.88
N VAL A 41 13.44 16.25 -0.91
CA VAL A 41 12.54 17.16 -1.64
C VAL A 41 12.68 18.59 -1.14
N GLY A 42 12.81 18.78 0.18
CA GLY A 42 13.02 20.11 0.78
C GLY A 42 14.27 20.84 0.28
N ARG A 43 15.30 20.10 -0.17
CA ARG A 43 16.50 20.69 -0.78
C ARG A 43 16.28 21.25 -2.18
N LEU A 44 15.22 20.81 -2.88
CA LEU A 44 14.85 21.30 -4.21
C LEU A 44 14.10 22.65 -4.14
N GLY A 45 13.74 23.08 -2.94
CA GLY A 45 13.05 24.35 -2.68
C GLY A 45 11.59 24.21 -2.34
N SER A 46 10.99 25.32 -1.91
CA SER A 46 9.60 25.38 -1.44
C SER A 46 8.58 25.01 -2.55
N GLU A 47 8.88 25.31 -3.78
CA GLU A 47 8.02 25.00 -4.94
C GLU A 47 7.86 23.49 -5.15
N ALA A 48 8.95 22.72 -5.05
CA ALA A 48 8.92 21.27 -5.16
C ALA A 48 8.11 20.66 -3.99
N VAL A 49 8.29 21.19 -2.78
CA VAL A 49 7.51 20.76 -1.61
C VAL A 49 6.02 21.05 -1.81
N ALA A 50 5.68 22.25 -2.33
CA ALA A 50 4.30 22.63 -2.61
C ALA A 50 3.66 21.72 -3.69
N ALA A 51 4.38 21.42 -4.77
CA ALA A 51 3.91 20.54 -5.83
C ALA A 51 3.63 19.10 -5.31
N ILE A 52 4.56 18.52 -4.53
CA ILE A 52 4.38 17.18 -3.95
C ILE A 52 3.30 17.19 -2.87
N GLY A 53 3.27 18.24 -2.04
CA GLY A 53 2.27 18.41 -0.99
C GLY A 53 0.84 18.47 -1.53
N SER A 54 0.62 19.14 -2.66
CA SER A 54 -0.70 19.21 -3.31
C SER A 54 -1.19 17.84 -3.78
N VAL A 55 -0.29 16.95 -4.17
CA VAL A 55 -0.61 15.56 -4.55
C VAL A 55 -0.75 14.64 -3.33
N GLY A 56 -0.29 15.09 -2.16
CA GLY A 56 -0.22 14.29 -0.93
C GLY A 56 -1.54 13.66 -0.51
N ILE A 57 -2.66 14.40 -0.64
CA ILE A 57 -4.00 13.88 -0.31
C ILE A 57 -4.38 12.73 -1.25
N LEU A 58 -4.06 12.83 -2.55
CA LEU A 58 -4.39 11.81 -3.54
C LEU A 58 -3.55 10.55 -3.33
N THR A 59 -2.28 10.70 -2.98
CA THR A 59 -1.39 9.57 -2.64
C THR A 59 -1.85 8.89 -1.34
N TRP A 60 -2.24 9.65 -0.32
CA TRP A 60 -2.80 9.11 0.91
C TRP A 60 -4.11 8.35 0.65
N MET A 61 -4.99 8.90 -0.18
CA MET A 61 -6.24 8.25 -0.59
C MET A 61 -5.97 6.94 -1.36
N SER A 62 -4.98 6.94 -2.25
CA SER A 62 -4.54 5.73 -2.95
C SER A 62 -4.02 4.66 -1.99
N GLY A 63 -3.24 5.06 -0.98
CA GLY A 63 -2.77 4.19 0.09
C GLY A 63 -3.93 3.59 0.90
N SER A 64 -4.95 4.40 1.21
CA SER A 64 -6.14 3.95 1.93
C SER A 64 -6.96 2.92 1.15
N ILE A 65 -7.13 3.12 -0.16
CA ILE A 65 -7.80 2.14 -1.05
C ILE A 65 -7.00 0.84 -1.09
N SER A 66 -5.68 0.93 -1.21
CA SER A 66 -4.78 -0.24 -1.18
C SER A 66 -4.86 -0.99 0.16
N LEU A 67 -4.98 -0.25 1.28
CA LEU A 67 -5.12 -0.82 2.61
C LEU A 67 -6.41 -1.61 2.78
N LEU A 68 -7.54 -1.16 2.22
CA LEU A 68 -8.80 -1.91 2.23
C LEU A 68 -8.62 -3.29 1.62
N ASN A 69 -7.98 -3.37 0.46
CA ASN A 69 -7.71 -4.63 -0.21
C ASN A 69 -6.76 -5.53 0.61
N LYS A 70 -5.71 -4.95 1.18
CA LYS A 70 -4.76 -5.65 2.05
C LYS A 70 -5.45 -6.26 3.27
N VAL A 71 -6.23 -5.47 4.01
CA VAL A 71 -6.94 -5.93 5.22
C VAL A 71 -7.99 -6.97 4.87
N GLY A 72 -8.74 -6.77 3.77
CA GLY A 72 -9.67 -7.78 3.27
C GLY A 72 -9.00 -9.13 2.99
N SER A 73 -7.78 -9.09 2.42
CA SER A 73 -6.95 -10.28 2.21
C SER A 73 -6.49 -10.92 3.51
N GLU A 74 -5.99 -10.12 4.45
CA GLU A 74 -5.54 -10.61 5.75
C GLU A 74 -6.66 -11.35 6.49
N VAL A 75 -7.88 -10.84 6.43
CA VAL A 75 -9.04 -11.45 7.11
C VAL A 75 -9.51 -12.71 6.38
N SER A 76 -9.80 -12.63 5.07
CA SER A 76 -10.38 -13.76 4.33
C SER A 76 -9.42 -14.95 4.22
N VAL A 77 -8.16 -14.69 3.87
CA VAL A 77 -7.13 -15.74 3.79
C VAL A 77 -6.81 -16.29 5.18
N GLY A 78 -6.71 -15.41 6.20
CA GLY A 78 -6.42 -15.83 7.58
C GLY A 78 -7.51 -16.71 8.17
N GLN A 79 -8.77 -16.37 7.96
CA GLN A 79 -9.92 -17.20 8.41
C GLN A 79 -9.93 -18.56 7.70
N SER A 80 -9.71 -18.60 6.40
CA SER A 80 -9.66 -19.85 5.62
C SER A 80 -8.52 -20.76 6.09
N ILE A 81 -7.34 -20.20 6.39
CA ILE A 81 -6.23 -20.96 6.97
C ILE A 81 -6.61 -21.49 8.36
N GLY A 82 -7.23 -20.66 9.20
CA GLY A 82 -7.72 -21.07 10.53
C GLY A 82 -8.75 -22.18 10.48
N ALA A 83 -9.63 -22.16 9.49
CA ALA A 83 -10.62 -23.19 9.20
C ALA A 83 -10.03 -24.45 8.53
N GLN A 84 -8.72 -24.49 8.28
CA GLN A 84 -8.01 -25.56 7.57
C GLN A 84 -8.47 -25.76 6.11
N SER A 85 -9.19 -24.81 5.52
CA SER A 85 -9.61 -24.83 4.12
C SER A 85 -8.55 -24.19 3.25
N GLN A 86 -7.63 -25.01 2.72
CA GLN A 86 -6.55 -24.52 1.83
C GLN A 86 -7.04 -24.10 0.45
N GLU A 87 -8.13 -24.71 -0.02
CA GLU A 87 -8.74 -24.37 -1.29
C GLU A 87 -9.33 -22.95 -1.23
N ASP A 88 -10.10 -22.65 -0.18
CA ASP A 88 -10.64 -21.30 0.03
C ASP A 88 -9.54 -20.26 0.21
N ALA A 89 -8.49 -20.58 0.99
CA ALA A 89 -7.37 -19.68 1.18
C ALA A 89 -6.67 -19.32 -0.12
N ARG A 90 -6.46 -20.28 -1.03
CA ARG A 90 -5.89 -20.04 -2.37
C ARG A 90 -6.84 -19.24 -3.26
N SER A 91 -8.12 -19.57 -3.22
CA SER A 91 -9.16 -18.88 -3.98
C SER A 91 -9.22 -17.40 -3.58
N PHE A 92 -9.34 -17.10 -2.28
CA PHE A 92 -9.35 -15.72 -1.77
C PHE A 92 -8.06 -14.97 -2.10
N ALA A 93 -6.88 -15.60 -1.96
CA ALA A 93 -5.62 -14.97 -2.31
C ALA A 93 -5.55 -14.61 -3.80
N SER A 94 -5.98 -15.51 -4.69
CA SER A 94 -6.00 -15.27 -6.14
C SER A 94 -6.97 -14.14 -6.52
N HIS A 95 -8.20 -14.17 -5.99
CA HIS A 95 -9.18 -13.12 -6.23
C HIS A 95 -8.70 -11.76 -5.72
N ASN A 96 -8.03 -11.73 -4.58
CA ASN A 96 -7.51 -10.50 -3.99
C ASN A 96 -6.43 -9.85 -4.85
N ILE A 97 -5.51 -10.63 -5.42
CA ILE A 97 -4.51 -10.13 -6.36
C ILE A 97 -5.19 -9.55 -7.61
N THR A 98 -6.19 -10.25 -8.14
CA THR A 98 -6.95 -9.78 -9.31
C THR A 98 -7.69 -8.48 -9.02
N ILE A 99 -8.35 -8.38 -7.86
CA ILE A 99 -9.05 -7.18 -7.40
C ILE A 99 -8.07 -6.02 -7.21
N ALA A 100 -6.91 -6.27 -6.58
CA ALA A 100 -5.86 -5.27 -6.42
C ALA A 100 -5.42 -4.69 -7.77
N LEU A 101 -5.21 -5.55 -8.76
CA LEU A 101 -4.80 -5.16 -10.10
C LEU A 101 -5.88 -4.32 -10.80
N ILE A 102 -7.14 -4.79 -10.78
CA ILE A 102 -8.26 -4.07 -11.42
C ILE A 102 -8.44 -2.70 -10.77
N ILE A 103 -8.51 -2.63 -9.44
CA ILE A 103 -8.70 -1.36 -8.72
C ILE A 103 -7.53 -0.42 -9.00
N SER A 104 -6.30 -0.90 -8.97
CA SER A 104 -5.12 -0.05 -9.19
C SER A 104 -5.06 0.50 -10.61
N ILE A 105 -5.41 -0.29 -11.62
CA ILE A 105 -5.47 0.17 -13.01
C ILE A 105 -6.60 1.21 -13.18
N CYS A 106 -7.80 0.92 -12.68
CA CYS A 106 -8.92 1.85 -12.76
C CYS A 106 -8.61 3.16 -12.05
N TRP A 107 -8.12 3.10 -10.81
CA TRP A 107 -7.77 4.26 -10.00
C TRP A 107 -6.61 5.05 -10.60
N GLY A 108 -5.53 4.35 -11.00
CA GLY A 108 -4.37 4.96 -11.62
C GLY A 108 -4.70 5.66 -12.95
N THR A 109 -5.51 5.02 -13.79
CA THR A 109 -6.00 5.61 -15.05
C THR A 109 -6.84 6.85 -14.79
N LEU A 110 -7.74 6.80 -13.78
CA LEU A 110 -8.53 7.96 -13.38
C LEU A 110 -7.64 9.12 -12.96
N LEU A 111 -6.69 8.90 -12.06
CA LEU A 111 -5.78 9.94 -11.61
C LEU A 111 -4.88 10.46 -12.75
N PHE A 112 -4.44 9.59 -13.66
CA PHE A 112 -3.61 9.97 -14.80
C PHE A 112 -4.36 10.89 -15.78
N ILE A 113 -5.59 10.52 -16.14
CA ILE A 113 -6.41 11.29 -17.10
C ILE A 113 -6.87 12.61 -16.47
N PHE A 114 -7.34 12.56 -15.23
CA PHE A 114 -7.88 13.72 -14.53
C PHE A 114 -6.83 14.49 -13.71
N ALA A 115 -5.54 14.23 -13.91
CA ALA A 115 -4.47 14.92 -13.19
C ALA A 115 -4.58 16.45 -13.31
N GLU A 116 -4.79 16.95 -14.51
CA GLU A 116 -4.86 18.39 -14.75
C GLU A 116 -6.06 19.05 -14.08
N PRO A 117 -7.34 18.63 -14.30
CA PRO A 117 -8.47 19.26 -13.65
C PRO A 117 -8.41 19.14 -12.11
N ILE A 118 -7.89 18.04 -11.58
CA ILE A 118 -7.75 17.85 -10.13
C ILE A 118 -6.75 18.85 -9.54
N ILE A 119 -5.57 18.97 -10.14
CA ILE A 119 -4.52 19.86 -9.60
C ILE A 119 -4.88 21.34 -9.77
N ARG A 120 -5.58 21.71 -10.84
CA ARG A 120 -6.04 23.10 -11.05
C ARG A 120 -7.02 23.59 -9.97
N ILE A 121 -7.69 22.69 -9.24
CA ILE A 121 -8.58 23.05 -8.11
C ILE A 121 -7.80 23.73 -6.97
N TYR A 122 -6.49 23.45 -6.86
CA TYR A 122 -5.66 24.02 -5.78
C TYR A 122 -5.22 25.48 -6.06
N GLU A 123 -5.50 26.01 -7.27
CA GLU A 123 -5.19 27.40 -7.68
C GLU A 123 -3.71 27.77 -7.41
N LEU A 124 -2.79 26.85 -7.67
CA LEU A 124 -1.36 27.05 -7.50
C LEU A 124 -0.79 27.89 -8.68
N GLU A 125 0.39 28.48 -8.48
CA GLU A 125 1.12 29.13 -9.55
C GLU A 125 1.39 28.17 -10.72
N ASP A 126 1.40 28.68 -11.96
CA ASP A 126 1.42 27.86 -13.17
C ASP A 126 2.56 26.85 -13.21
N HIS A 127 3.76 27.24 -12.76
CA HIS A 127 4.93 26.35 -12.76
C HIS A 127 4.83 25.26 -11.70
N ILE A 128 4.23 25.53 -10.52
CA ILE A 128 3.96 24.54 -9.47
C ILE A 128 2.88 23.58 -9.94
N THR A 129 1.83 24.10 -10.57
CA THR A 129 0.76 23.31 -11.17
C THR A 129 1.30 22.31 -12.20
N ALA A 130 2.17 22.75 -13.12
CA ALA A 130 2.78 21.89 -14.11
C ALA A 130 3.59 20.75 -13.48
N ASN A 131 4.41 21.06 -12.48
CA ASN A 131 5.20 20.07 -11.74
C ASN A 131 4.31 19.07 -10.98
N ALA A 132 3.25 19.54 -10.32
CA ALA A 132 2.29 18.70 -9.59
C ALA A 132 1.54 17.74 -10.54
N ILE A 133 1.11 18.20 -11.71
CA ILE A 133 0.46 17.35 -12.72
C ILE A 133 1.41 16.25 -13.20
N GLN A 134 2.66 16.62 -13.53
CA GLN A 134 3.66 15.66 -13.98
C GLN A 134 3.96 14.63 -12.89
N TYR A 135 4.14 15.08 -11.65
CA TYR A 135 4.36 14.20 -10.50
C TYR A 135 3.19 13.24 -10.29
N LEU A 136 1.94 13.74 -10.29
CA LEU A 136 0.75 12.90 -10.15
C LEU A 136 0.64 11.85 -11.25
N ARG A 137 0.93 12.20 -12.51
CA ARG A 137 0.93 11.25 -13.64
C ARG A 137 1.97 10.14 -13.45
N ILE A 138 3.18 10.49 -13.02
CA ILE A 138 4.25 9.51 -12.76
C ILE A 138 3.83 8.57 -11.62
N VAL A 139 3.36 9.11 -10.50
CA VAL A 139 2.88 8.32 -9.36
C VAL A 139 1.75 7.39 -9.76
N SER A 140 0.80 7.87 -10.57
CA SER A 140 -0.36 7.08 -11.04
C SER A 140 0.06 5.83 -11.81
N THR A 141 1.15 5.89 -12.60
CA THR A 141 1.68 4.71 -13.31
C THR A 141 2.31 3.68 -12.37
N GLY A 142 2.76 4.11 -11.19
CA GLY A 142 3.33 3.25 -10.15
C GLY A 142 2.28 2.55 -9.27
N LEU A 143 1.03 3.00 -9.25
CA LEU A 143 -0.01 2.46 -8.36
C LEU A 143 -0.24 0.95 -8.49
N PRO A 144 -0.22 0.32 -9.67
CA PRO A 144 -0.36 -1.13 -9.78
C PRO A 144 0.68 -1.89 -8.96
N PHE A 145 1.91 -1.43 -8.94
CA PHE A 145 2.98 -2.06 -8.15
C PHE A 145 2.76 -1.89 -6.65
N VAL A 146 2.30 -0.71 -6.21
CA VAL A 146 1.99 -0.42 -4.81
C VAL A 146 0.84 -1.32 -4.32
N PHE A 147 -0.24 -1.43 -5.09
CA PHE A 147 -1.40 -2.24 -4.73
C PHE A 147 -1.08 -3.74 -4.71
N LEU A 148 -0.33 -4.23 -5.70
CA LEU A 148 0.12 -5.62 -5.70
C LEU A 148 1.04 -5.92 -4.50
N SER A 149 1.97 -5.04 -4.18
CA SER A 149 2.84 -5.18 -3.00
C SER A 149 2.03 -5.26 -1.71
N ALA A 150 1.00 -4.42 -1.57
CA ALA A 150 0.10 -4.44 -0.41
C ALA A 150 -0.72 -5.74 -0.35
N ALA A 151 -1.26 -6.22 -1.48
CA ALA A 151 -2.00 -7.47 -1.55
C ALA A 151 -1.13 -8.67 -1.16
N PHE A 152 0.09 -8.77 -1.69
CA PHE A 152 1.04 -9.81 -1.29
C PHE A 152 1.39 -9.72 0.19
N THR A 153 1.62 -8.50 0.72
CA THR A 153 1.87 -8.30 2.15
C THR A 153 0.72 -8.83 2.99
N GLY A 154 -0.53 -8.56 2.62
CA GLY A 154 -1.71 -9.09 3.31
C GLY A 154 -1.76 -10.61 3.31
N ILE A 155 -1.53 -11.24 2.15
CA ILE A 155 -1.52 -12.71 2.02
C ILE A 155 -0.42 -13.34 2.90
N TYR A 156 0.79 -12.78 2.89
CA TYR A 156 1.90 -13.32 3.70
C TYR A 156 1.66 -13.11 5.20
N ASN A 157 1.09 -11.96 5.60
CA ASN A 157 0.71 -11.72 6.99
C ASN A 157 -0.35 -12.72 7.46
N ALA A 158 -1.39 -12.96 6.64
CA ALA A 158 -2.43 -13.97 6.90
C ALA A 158 -1.85 -15.38 7.06
N ALA A 159 -0.81 -15.72 6.28
CA ALA A 159 -0.09 -16.99 6.38
C ALA A 159 0.90 -17.06 7.56
N GLY A 160 0.95 -16.04 8.44
CA GLY A 160 1.88 -15.97 9.56
C GLY A 160 3.34 -15.74 9.18
N ARG A 161 3.59 -15.28 7.95
CA ARG A 161 4.93 -15.05 7.38
C ARG A 161 5.24 -13.56 7.24
N SER A 162 4.97 -12.78 8.25
CA SER A 162 5.18 -11.32 8.25
C SER A 162 6.62 -10.85 7.98
N LYS A 163 7.59 -11.77 8.00
CA LYS A 163 9.00 -11.48 7.67
C LYS A 163 9.29 -11.48 6.17
N VAL A 164 8.42 -12.04 5.34
CA VAL A 164 8.66 -12.16 3.88
C VAL A 164 8.47 -10.83 3.15
N PRO A 165 7.46 -10.01 3.47
CA PRO A 165 7.32 -8.68 2.87
C PRO A 165 8.38 -7.68 3.34
N PHE A 166 9.17 -8.03 4.36
CA PHE A 166 10.26 -7.23 4.89
C PHE A 166 11.51 -7.45 4.08
#